data_8d6d25fda4d920fe478d79233e15480d
#
_entry.id   8d6d25fda4d920fe478d79233e15480d
#
_cell.length_a   1.000
_cell.length_b   1.000
_cell.length_c   1.000
_cell.angle_alpha   90.00
_cell.angle_beta   90.00
_cell.angle_gamma   90.00
#
_symmetry.space_group_name_H-M   'P 1'
#
loop_
_entity.id
_entity.type
_entity.pdbx_description
1 polymer ?
#
loop_
_entity_poly.entity_id
_entity_poly.type
_entity_poly.pdbx_seq_one_letter_code
_entity_poly.pdbx_strand_id
1 'polypeptide(L)'
;YVTATASFGGKSGKTVESDRFLIYEEGAFDLMPRIAQHYGVELNTILADMRMQDCLTRQGNRIFIREPKNTTAYSSGVLSEYYKAIIDGLLLGRAENCEFGYEPVNLNTGNFYMEQTDATIADIGGDFALTRQYNAKGAAYEGSLGFGWTFAYDERMGELADGSVLWLRNNGGIITFTPAGEGYLAPAGCDYELSETENGYVVEILDDGSRHEFDSFGLLRAVEDSCGNRTELAYDVDLYLKSITTPSGKEFRIALDEKNRLSSITLPDGHGVTYTYDEAGNLAQVTNPAGGVVRYVYDDSHRMTAWYDENGHRVVANEYDGEGRV
;
A
#
# COMPACT_ATOMS: atom_id res chain seq x y z
N TYR A 1 9.52 0.53 -31.61
CA TYR A 1 9.83 -0.35 -32.75
C TYR A 1 11.33 -0.39 -32.98
N VAL A 2 11.88 -1.56 -33.14
CA VAL A 2 13.22 -1.78 -33.64
C VAL A 2 13.08 -2.39 -35.04
N THR A 3 13.58 -1.72 -36.05
CA THR A 3 13.63 -2.25 -37.42
C THR A 3 14.99 -2.87 -37.64
N ALA A 4 15.04 -4.12 -38.05
CA ALA A 4 16.26 -4.80 -38.48
C ALA A 4 16.15 -5.17 -39.96
N THR A 5 17.12 -4.73 -40.77
CA THR A 5 17.23 -5.15 -42.17
C THR A 5 18.50 -5.96 -42.33
N ALA A 6 18.36 -7.21 -42.70
CA ALA A 6 19.50 -8.03 -43.05
C ALA A 6 19.97 -7.71 -44.46
N SER A 7 21.27 -7.41 -44.66
CA SER A 7 21.87 -7.28 -45.98
C SER A 7 23.04 -8.27 -46.12
N PHE A 8 23.07 -8.96 -47.24
CA PHE A 8 24.18 -9.88 -47.57
C PHE A 8 24.53 -9.71 -49.04
N GLY A 9 25.81 -9.56 -49.34
CA GLY A 9 26.30 -9.46 -50.71
C GLY A 9 25.71 -8.31 -51.53
N GLY A 10 25.41 -7.17 -50.93
CA GLY A 10 24.82 -5.99 -51.59
C GLY A 10 23.35 -6.08 -51.97
N LYS A 11 22.67 -7.19 -51.56
CA LYS A 11 21.21 -7.32 -51.66
C LYS A 11 20.56 -7.05 -50.32
N SER A 12 19.59 -6.15 -50.29
CA SER A 12 18.78 -5.89 -49.13
C SER A 12 17.79 -7.04 -48.91
N GLY A 13 17.78 -7.64 -47.75
CA GLY A 13 16.80 -8.65 -47.34
C GLY A 13 15.47 -8.00 -46.92
N LYS A 14 14.53 -8.86 -46.50
CA LYS A 14 13.26 -8.40 -45.98
C LYS A 14 13.48 -7.62 -44.67
N THR A 15 12.97 -6.42 -44.61
CA THR A 15 12.90 -5.67 -43.35
C THR A 15 11.87 -6.31 -42.43
N VAL A 16 12.26 -6.62 -41.21
CA VAL A 16 11.37 -7.14 -40.18
C VAL A 16 11.25 -6.06 -39.11
N GLU A 17 10.02 -5.68 -38.83
CA GLU A 17 9.73 -4.81 -37.68
C GLU A 17 9.56 -5.72 -36.45
N SER A 18 10.16 -5.31 -35.32
CA SER A 18 9.89 -5.99 -34.04
C SER A 18 8.49 -5.64 -33.55
N ASP A 19 7.94 -6.53 -32.72
CA ASP A 19 6.75 -6.21 -31.94
C ASP A 19 7.01 -4.95 -31.11
N ARG A 20 5.94 -4.21 -30.79
CA ARG A 20 6.02 -3.13 -29.82
C ARG A 20 6.26 -3.73 -28.45
N PHE A 21 7.22 -3.20 -27.72
CA PHE A 21 7.43 -3.59 -26.35
C PHE A 21 7.79 -2.39 -25.47
N LEU A 22 7.49 -2.52 -24.18
CA LEU A 22 7.89 -1.61 -23.13
C LEU A 22 8.79 -2.39 -22.18
N ILE A 23 9.83 -1.76 -21.65
CA ILE A 23 10.64 -2.28 -20.56
C ILE A 23 10.18 -1.59 -19.29
N TYR A 24 9.72 -2.36 -18.33
CA TYR A 24 9.33 -1.90 -17.01
C TYR A 24 10.36 -2.37 -15.98
N GLU A 25 10.81 -1.48 -15.09
CA GLU A 25 11.69 -1.81 -13.98
C GLU A 25 10.85 -1.89 -12.71
N GLU A 26 10.86 -3.05 -12.06
CA GLU A 26 10.02 -3.36 -10.92
C GLU A 26 10.42 -2.57 -9.68
N GLY A 27 9.43 -2.06 -8.95
CA GLY A 27 9.56 -1.50 -7.61
C GLY A 27 9.39 -2.57 -6.52
N ALA A 28 9.80 -2.25 -5.29
CA ALA A 28 9.80 -3.19 -4.16
C ALA A 28 8.39 -3.71 -3.78
N PHE A 29 7.35 -2.93 -4.05
CA PHE A 29 5.96 -3.26 -3.70
C PHE A 29 5.08 -3.52 -4.93
N ASP A 30 5.68 -3.72 -6.09
CA ASP A 30 4.94 -4.00 -7.31
C ASP A 30 4.32 -5.40 -7.26
N LEU A 31 3.22 -5.56 -7.98
CA LEU A 31 2.52 -6.83 -8.12
C LEU A 31 2.35 -7.13 -9.61
N MET A 32 2.98 -8.20 -10.10
CA MET A 32 2.97 -8.57 -11.52
C MET A 32 1.55 -8.64 -12.12
N PRO A 33 0.53 -9.20 -11.45
CA PRO A 33 -0.83 -9.19 -11.98
C PRO A 33 -1.38 -7.78 -12.23
N ARG A 34 -1.09 -6.84 -11.33
CA ARG A 34 -1.52 -5.44 -11.47
C ARG A 34 -0.76 -4.70 -12.58
N ILE A 35 0.54 -5.00 -12.75
CA ILE A 35 1.33 -4.50 -13.88
C ILE A 35 0.72 -4.97 -15.19
N ALA A 36 0.41 -6.27 -15.30
CA ALA A 36 -0.22 -6.86 -16.48
C ALA A 36 -1.58 -6.21 -16.78
N GLN A 37 -2.42 -6.02 -15.77
CA GLN A 37 -3.72 -5.35 -15.88
C GLN A 37 -3.56 -3.91 -16.37
N HIS A 38 -2.66 -3.12 -15.77
CA HIS A 38 -2.41 -1.72 -16.15
C HIS A 38 -2.01 -1.58 -17.62
N TYR A 39 -1.11 -2.45 -18.10
CA TYR A 39 -0.67 -2.43 -19.48
C TYR A 39 -1.61 -3.17 -20.43
N GLY A 40 -2.68 -3.77 -19.92
CA GLY A 40 -3.72 -4.47 -20.68
C GLY A 40 -3.19 -5.69 -21.42
N VAL A 41 -2.25 -6.43 -20.81
CA VAL A 41 -1.65 -7.66 -21.33
C VAL A 41 -1.99 -8.84 -20.42
N GLU A 42 -1.95 -10.05 -20.97
CA GLU A 42 -2.13 -11.26 -20.17
C GLU A 42 -0.87 -11.55 -19.34
N LEU A 43 -1.03 -11.81 -18.04
CA LEU A 43 0.08 -12.13 -17.14
C LEU A 43 0.95 -13.27 -17.68
N ASN A 44 0.32 -14.34 -18.17
CA ASN A 44 1.03 -15.49 -18.75
C ASN A 44 1.92 -15.12 -19.95
N THR A 45 1.59 -14.05 -20.68
CA THR A 45 2.43 -13.55 -21.78
C THR A 45 3.72 -12.96 -21.23
N ILE A 46 3.63 -12.15 -20.16
CA ILE A 46 4.83 -11.59 -19.49
C ILE A 46 5.70 -12.73 -18.95
N LEU A 47 5.11 -13.69 -18.22
CA LEU A 47 5.85 -14.81 -17.64
C LEU A 47 6.54 -15.66 -18.72
N ALA A 48 5.85 -15.95 -19.84
CA ALA A 48 6.41 -16.71 -20.95
C ALA A 48 7.56 -15.97 -21.66
N ASP A 49 7.40 -14.67 -21.92
CA ASP A 49 8.42 -13.85 -22.57
C ASP A 49 9.68 -13.71 -21.70
N MET A 50 9.50 -13.62 -20.39
CA MET A 50 10.59 -13.55 -19.40
C MET A 50 11.14 -14.92 -19.00
N ARG A 51 10.49 -16.00 -19.38
CA ARG A 51 10.80 -17.40 -18.95
C ARG A 51 10.74 -17.55 -17.43
N MET A 52 9.85 -16.81 -16.78
CA MET A 52 9.62 -16.88 -15.34
C MET A 52 8.71 -18.06 -15.00
N GLN A 53 8.97 -18.71 -13.87
CA GLN A 53 8.13 -19.81 -13.35
C GLN A 53 7.07 -19.32 -12.37
N ASP A 54 7.27 -18.13 -11.81
CA ASP A 54 6.39 -17.46 -10.85
C ASP A 54 6.21 -15.97 -11.24
N CYS A 55 5.34 -15.29 -10.54
CA CYS A 55 5.06 -13.88 -10.76
C CYS A 55 5.55 -13.00 -9.59
N LEU A 56 6.58 -13.44 -8.88
CA LEU A 56 7.20 -12.66 -7.80
C LEU A 56 8.00 -11.50 -8.39
N THR A 57 7.81 -10.34 -7.79
CA THR A 57 8.49 -9.10 -8.16
C THR A 57 9.62 -8.80 -7.18
N ARG A 58 10.72 -8.24 -7.71
CA ARG A 58 11.84 -7.74 -6.91
C ARG A 58 12.31 -6.41 -7.48
N GLN A 59 12.61 -5.47 -6.59
CA GLN A 59 13.11 -4.17 -7.02
C GLN A 59 14.29 -4.28 -7.99
N GLY A 60 14.20 -3.53 -9.08
CA GLY A 60 15.25 -3.42 -10.08
C GLY A 60 15.24 -4.51 -11.17
N ASN A 61 14.39 -5.52 -11.06
CA ASN A 61 14.16 -6.43 -12.18
C ASN A 61 13.53 -5.68 -13.35
N ARG A 62 13.87 -6.09 -14.57
CA ARG A 62 13.34 -5.50 -15.79
C ARG A 62 12.50 -6.52 -16.52
N ILE A 63 11.22 -6.21 -16.67
CA ILE A 63 10.27 -7.04 -17.40
C ILE A 63 9.97 -6.46 -18.78
N PHE A 64 9.76 -7.35 -19.76
CA PHE A 64 9.34 -7.01 -21.10
C PHE A 64 7.84 -7.16 -21.23
N ILE A 65 7.17 -6.06 -21.60
CA ILE A 65 5.73 -6.05 -21.82
C ILE A 65 5.49 -5.86 -23.30
N ARG A 66 5.05 -6.93 -23.96
CA ARG A 66 4.82 -6.98 -25.39
C ARG A 66 3.44 -6.40 -25.72
N GLU A 67 3.37 -5.58 -26.77
CA GLU A 67 2.15 -4.99 -27.29
C GLU A 67 1.24 -4.35 -26.20
N PRO A 68 1.79 -3.47 -25.33
CA PRO A 68 1.00 -2.85 -24.28
C PRO A 68 -0.14 -2.02 -24.89
N LYS A 69 -1.36 -2.19 -24.34
CA LYS A 69 -2.54 -1.39 -24.72
C LYS A 69 -2.48 -0.01 -24.07
N ASN A 70 -1.89 0.08 -22.86
CA ASN A 70 -1.61 1.32 -22.17
C ASN A 70 -0.09 1.55 -22.13
N THR A 71 0.34 2.80 -22.29
CA THR A 71 1.77 3.18 -22.27
C THR A 71 2.09 4.21 -21.19
N THR A 72 1.10 4.56 -20.34
CA THR A 72 1.36 5.39 -19.16
C THR A 72 2.18 4.63 -18.14
N ALA A 73 2.99 5.32 -17.36
CA ALA A 73 3.79 4.68 -16.33
C ALA A 73 2.88 4.01 -15.28
N TYR A 74 3.20 2.77 -14.92
CA TYR A 74 2.58 2.10 -13.78
C TYR A 74 3.18 2.64 -12.48
N SER A 75 2.35 2.74 -11.47
CA SER A 75 2.79 2.99 -10.10
C SER A 75 1.98 2.12 -9.16
N SER A 76 2.65 1.44 -8.25
CA SER A 76 2.00 0.66 -7.19
C SER A 76 1.30 1.54 -6.14
N GLY A 77 1.39 2.88 -6.27
CA GLY A 77 0.98 3.82 -5.23
C GLY A 77 1.97 3.90 -4.06
N VAL A 78 2.85 2.88 -3.92
CA VAL A 78 3.96 2.86 -2.95
C VAL A 78 5.25 3.02 -3.75
N LEU A 79 5.54 4.24 -4.15
CA LEU A 79 6.61 4.56 -5.10
C LEU A 79 8.01 4.30 -4.55
N SER A 80 8.97 4.22 -5.48
CA SER A 80 10.39 4.46 -5.22
C SER A 80 10.67 5.75 -4.42
N GLU A 81 9.75 6.68 -4.39
CA GLU A 81 9.76 7.87 -3.53
C GLU A 81 9.60 7.53 -2.03
N TYR A 82 8.85 6.47 -1.66
CA TYR A 82 8.88 5.97 -0.28
C TYR A 82 10.28 5.47 0.10
N TYR A 83 10.96 4.84 -0.83
CA TYR A 83 12.36 4.47 -0.65
C TYR A 83 13.26 5.69 -0.50
N LYS A 84 13.02 6.76 -1.28
CA LYS A 84 13.66 8.06 -1.05
C LYS A 84 13.32 8.64 0.31
N ALA A 85 12.05 8.55 0.74
CA ALA A 85 11.62 9.03 2.04
C ALA A 85 12.32 8.31 3.20
N ILE A 86 12.59 7.01 3.08
CA ILE A 86 13.40 6.24 4.04
C ILE A 86 14.84 6.75 4.04
N ILE A 87 15.44 6.92 2.86
CA ILE A 87 16.81 7.42 2.70
C ILE A 87 16.93 8.86 3.20
N ASP A 88 15.94 9.70 2.92
CA ASP A 88 15.89 11.10 3.33
C ASP A 88 15.47 11.27 4.81
N GLY A 89 15.22 10.19 5.53
CA GLY A 89 14.85 10.20 6.95
C GLY A 89 13.44 10.70 7.25
N LEU A 90 12.53 10.67 6.25
CA LEU A 90 11.12 10.99 6.44
C LEU A 90 10.42 9.84 7.18
N LEU A 91 10.20 10.02 8.48
CA LEU A 91 9.43 9.08 9.29
C LEU A 91 7.95 9.38 9.13
N LEU A 92 7.23 8.55 8.40
CA LEU A 92 5.77 8.57 8.32
C LEU A 92 5.16 7.75 9.47
N GLY A 93 3.92 8.04 9.79
CA GLY A 93 3.22 7.40 10.89
C GLY A 93 3.59 7.95 12.26
N ARG A 94 3.17 7.24 13.31
CA ARG A 94 3.54 7.53 14.68
C ARG A 94 4.89 6.89 14.96
N ALA A 95 5.91 7.69 15.22
CA ALA A 95 7.20 7.15 15.63
C ALA A 95 7.08 6.51 17.02
N GLU A 96 7.63 5.31 17.17
CA GLU A 96 7.45 4.47 18.37
C GLU A 96 7.99 5.09 19.66
N ASN A 97 8.93 6.01 19.54
CA ASN A 97 9.56 6.66 20.68
C ASN A 97 9.46 8.21 20.62
N CYS A 98 8.48 8.76 19.90
CA CYS A 98 8.28 10.22 19.83
C CYS A 98 7.05 10.65 20.62
N GLU A 99 7.22 11.58 21.54
CA GLU A 99 6.10 12.32 22.12
C GLU A 99 5.60 13.35 21.10
N PHE A 100 4.28 13.34 20.85
CA PHE A 100 3.62 14.41 20.12
C PHE A 100 3.39 15.58 21.06
N GLY A 101 4.00 16.72 20.79
CA GLY A 101 3.87 17.90 21.65
C GLY A 101 2.50 18.58 21.53
N TYR A 102 1.96 18.65 20.34
CA TYR A 102 0.58 19.05 20.03
C TYR A 102 0.05 18.03 19.04
N GLU A 103 -0.67 17.03 19.54
CA GLU A 103 -1.35 16.12 18.64
C GLU A 103 -2.26 16.92 17.71
N PRO A 104 -2.24 16.63 16.42
CA PRO A 104 -1.63 15.47 15.77
C PRO A 104 -0.37 15.79 14.93
N VAL A 105 0.52 16.64 15.38
CA VAL A 105 1.74 17.02 14.66
C VAL A 105 2.98 16.36 15.27
N ASN A 106 3.73 15.63 14.47
CA ASN A 106 5.05 15.12 14.85
C ASN A 106 6.06 16.28 14.85
N LEU A 107 6.56 16.65 16.04
CA LEU A 107 7.44 17.82 16.21
C LEU A 107 8.81 17.66 15.54
N ASN A 108 9.28 16.45 15.33
CA ASN A 108 10.58 16.21 14.69
C ASN A 108 10.51 16.39 13.17
N THR A 109 9.41 15.97 12.56
CA THR A 109 9.26 15.95 11.10
C THR A 109 8.32 17.03 10.58
N GLY A 110 7.49 17.62 11.45
CA GLY A 110 6.40 18.50 11.08
C GLY A 110 5.24 17.77 10.35
N ASN A 111 5.21 16.43 10.41
CA ASN A 111 4.15 15.65 9.79
C ASN A 111 2.85 15.80 10.56
N PHE A 112 1.76 16.21 9.89
CA PHE A 112 0.42 16.07 10.43
C PHE A 112 -0.02 14.61 10.26
N TYR A 113 -0.26 13.95 11.38
CA TYR A 113 -0.70 12.56 11.45
C TYR A 113 -2.05 12.47 12.13
N MET A 114 -2.99 11.76 11.54
CA MET A 114 -4.33 11.60 12.09
C MET A 114 -4.80 10.16 11.92
N GLU A 115 -5.36 9.60 12.97
CA GLU A 115 -6.06 8.32 12.94
C GLU A 115 -7.57 8.53 13.08
N GLN A 116 -8.35 7.78 12.33
CA GLN A 116 -9.81 7.79 12.37
C GLN A 116 -10.36 6.37 12.40
N THR A 117 -11.33 6.12 13.26
CA THR A 117 -12.09 4.88 13.33
C THR A 117 -13.43 5.06 12.66
N ASP A 118 -13.69 4.30 11.60
CA ASP A 118 -14.91 4.39 10.80
C ASP A 118 -16.03 3.48 11.31
N ALA A 119 -15.67 2.35 11.90
CA ALA A 119 -16.60 1.44 12.54
C ALA A 119 -15.87 0.55 13.57
N THR A 120 -16.60 0.14 14.59
CA THR A 120 -16.12 -0.80 15.61
C THR A 120 -17.21 -1.83 15.88
N ILE A 121 -16.81 -3.10 15.97
CA ILE A 121 -17.68 -4.19 16.38
C ILE A 121 -17.00 -5.00 17.51
N ALA A 122 -17.79 -5.45 18.47
CA ALA A 122 -17.28 -6.37 19.50
C ALA A 122 -16.89 -7.71 18.86
N ASP A 123 -15.73 -8.26 19.23
CA ASP A 123 -15.27 -9.57 18.76
C ASP A 123 -14.52 -10.34 19.84
N ILE A 124 -14.04 -11.55 19.53
CA ILE A 124 -13.19 -12.35 20.39
C ILE A 124 -11.81 -11.68 20.47
N GLY A 125 -11.29 -11.54 21.68
CA GLY A 125 -10.00 -10.88 21.92
C GLY A 125 -10.09 -9.36 22.10
N GLY A 126 -11.24 -8.75 21.82
CA GLY A 126 -11.48 -7.32 21.96
C GLY A 126 -12.32 -6.75 20.83
N ASP A 127 -12.42 -5.44 20.79
CA ASP A 127 -13.15 -4.76 19.71
C ASP A 127 -12.36 -4.79 18.40
N PHE A 128 -13.03 -5.23 17.33
CA PHE A 128 -12.50 -5.13 15.97
C PHE A 128 -12.85 -3.74 15.40
N ALA A 129 -11.83 -2.98 15.04
CA ALA A 129 -11.99 -1.61 14.54
C ALA A 129 -11.49 -1.46 13.09
N LEU A 130 -12.27 -0.80 12.26
CA LEU A 130 -11.86 -0.34 10.94
C LEU A 130 -11.24 1.04 11.10
N THR A 131 -9.93 1.13 11.01
CA THR A 131 -9.17 2.37 11.16
C THR A 131 -8.47 2.76 9.87
N ARG A 132 -8.21 4.03 9.73
CA ARG A 132 -7.41 4.61 8.67
C ARG A 132 -6.56 5.73 9.22
N GLN A 133 -5.39 5.93 8.63
CA GLN A 133 -4.41 6.92 9.05
C GLN A 133 -4.07 7.86 7.89
N TYR A 134 -3.85 9.12 8.22
CA TYR A 134 -3.43 10.15 7.29
C TYR A 134 -2.05 10.70 7.67
N ASN A 135 -1.19 10.85 6.67
CA ASN A 135 0.12 11.46 6.82
C ASN A 135 0.28 12.59 5.80
N ALA A 136 0.41 13.84 6.26
CA ALA A 136 0.57 14.98 5.35
C ALA A 136 1.86 14.92 4.54
N LYS A 137 2.95 14.41 5.11
CA LYS A 137 4.21 14.19 4.37
C LYS A 137 4.16 13.01 3.40
N GLY A 138 3.19 12.12 3.56
CA GLY A 138 2.87 11.05 2.62
C GLY A 138 1.84 11.46 1.56
N ALA A 139 1.41 12.72 1.52
CA ALA A 139 0.33 13.19 0.65
C ALA A 139 0.63 13.10 -0.87
N ALA A 140 1.90 12.92 -1.25
CA ALA A 140 2.26 12.66 -2.65
C ALA A 140 1.94 11.23 -3.12
N TYR A 141 1.57 10.32 -2.20
CA TYR A 141 1.38 8.90 -2.49
C TYR A 141 -0.10 8.55 -2.47
N GLU A 142 -0.58 7.95 -3.55
CA GLU A 142 -1.95 7.46 -3.69
C GLU A 142 -2.03 6.01 -3.20
N GLY A 143 -2.68 5.81 -2.06
CA GLY A 143 -2.99 4.48 -1.49
C GLY A 143 -4.41 4.02 -1.83
N SER A 144 -4.86 2.97 -1.14
CA SER A 144 -6.21 2.41 -1.28
C SER A 144 -7.32 3.40 -0.92
N LEU A 145 -7.03 4.42 -0.13
CA LEU A 145 -7.92 5.50 0.30
C LEU A 145 -7.57 6.87 -0.31
N GLY A 146 -6.87 6.90 -1.45
CA GLY A 146 -6.39 8.13 -2.09
C GLY A 146 -5.10 8.66 -1.45
N PHE A 147 -4.80 9.92 -1.67
CA PHE A 147 -3.53 10.53 -1.30
C PHE A 147 -3.34 10.69 0.21
N GLY A 148 -2.19 10.23 0.72
CA GLY A 148 -1.76 10.39 2.11
C GLY A 148 -2.50 9.51 3.13
N TRP A 149 -3.50 8.75 2.72
CA TRP A 149 -4.25 7.84 3.58
C TRP A 149 -3.77 6.40 3.43
N THR A 150 -3.77 5.69 4.55
CA THR A 150 -3.58 4.23 4.63
C THR A 150 -4.75 3.60 5.39
N PHE A 151 -5.12 2.39 5.01
CA PHE A 151 -6.12 1.59 5.70
C PHE A 151 -5.44 0.61 6.66
N ALA A 152 -6.09 0.24 7.75
CA ALA A 152 -5.53 -0.62 8.80
C ALA A 152 -4.95 -1.95 8.30
N TYR A 153 -5.40 -2.43 7.14
CA TYR A 153 -4.99 -3.71 6.55
C TYR A 153 -4.22 -3.54 5.23
N ASP A 154 -3.70 -2.33 4.95
CA ASP A 154 -2.86 -2.04 3.77
C ASP A 154 -1.38 -2.41 3.96
N GLU A 155 -1.07 -3.19 4.98
CA GLU A 155 0.31 -3.61 5.23
C GLU A 155 0.87 -4.47 4.09
N ARG A 156 2.13 -4.25 3.77
CA ARG A 156 2.82 -4.96 2.69
C ARG A 156 4.27 -5.19 3.01
N MET A 157 4.79 -6.30 2.47
CA MET A 157 6.21 -6.57 2.40
C MET A 157 6.74 -6.29 0.99
N GLY A 158 7.98 -5.82 0.90
CA GLY A 158 8.68 -5.62 -0.37
C GLY A 158 10.15 -5.97 -0.23
N GLU A 159 10.70 -6.69 -1.21
CA GLU A 159 12.10 -7.09 -1.22
C GLU A 159 12.93 -6.10 -2.04
N LEU A 160 14.04 -5.65 -1.50
CA LEU A 160 15.02 -4.79 -2.17
C LEU A 160 16.08 -5.61 -2.89
N ALA A 161 16.77 -4.98 -3.86
CA ALA A 161 17.81 -5.62 -4.64
C ALA A 161 19.02 -6.11 -3.82
N ASP A 162 19.24 -5.56 -2.64
CA ASP A 162 20.30 -5.95 -1.71
C ASP A 162 19.89 -7.07 -0.73
N GLY A 163 18.67 -7.57 -0.88
CA GLY A 163 18.07 -8.60 -0.02
C GLY A 163 17.44 -8.05 1.28
N SER A 164 17.43 -6.73 1.49
CA SER A 164 16.68 -6.14 2.58
C SER A 164 15.18 -6.25 2.32
N VAL A 165 14.38 -6.38 3.39
CA VAL A 165 12.93 -6.49 3.31
C VAL A 165 12.30 -5.25 3.94
N LEU A 166 11.43 -4.60 3.19
CA LEU A 166 10.64 -3.47 3.67
C LEU A 166 9.29 -3.96 4.18
N TRP A 167 8.90 -3.52 5.34
CA TRP A 167 7.55 -3.66 5.86
C TRP A 167 6.86 -2.30 5.88
N LEU A 168 5.91 -2.10 4.95
CA LEU A 168 4.99 -0.97 4.98
C LEU A 168 3.89 -1.27 6.00
N ARG A 169 3.82 -0.44 7.02
CA ARG A 169 2.87 -0.58 8.12
C ARG A 169 1.55 0.11 7.81
N ASN A 170 0.51 -0.29 8.52
CA ASN A 170 -0.83 0.30 8.44
C ASN A 170 -0.87 1.81 8.70
N ASN A 171 0.09 2.36 9.45
CA ASN A 171 0.20 3.79 9.74
C ASN A 171 1.02 4.58 8.70
N GLY A 172 1.44 3.94 7.61
CA GLY A 172 2.25 4.53 6.54
C GLY A 172 3.76 4.54 6.83
N GLY A 173 4.18 4.15 8.03
CA GLY A 173 5.60 3.99 8.37
C GLY A 173 6.21 2.78 7.68
N ILE A 174 7.52 2.81 7.44
CA ILE A 174 8.25 1.70 6.83
C ILE A 174 9.38 1.24 7.76
N ILE A 175 9.43 -0.05 8.01
CA ILE A 175 10.52 -0.72 8.70
C ILE A 175 11.39 -1.44 7.67
N THR A 176 12.70 -1.26 7.73
CA THR A 176 13.66 -1.96 6.86
C THR A 176 14.38 -3.03 7.66
N PHE A 177 14.13 -4.27 7.33
CA PHE A 177 14.88 -5.40 7.87
C PHE A 177 16.10 -5.68 7.01
N THR A 178 17.29 -5.70 7.62
CA THR A 178 18.54 -5.97 6.90
C THR A 178 18.97 -7.42 7.06
N PRO A 179 19.45 -8.09 6.00
CA PRO A 179 19.95 -9.45 6.10
C PRO A 179 21.07 -9.60 7.14
N ALA A 180 20.98 -10.61 8.01
CA ALA A 180 21.98 -10.88 9.03
C ALA A 180 22.09 -12.38 9.32
N GLY A 181 23.18 -13.01 8.89
CA GLY A 181 23.36 -14.46 9.02
C GLY A 181 22.30 -15.23 8.24
N GLU A 182 21.51 -16.05 8.93
CA GLU A 182 20.40 -16.82 8.33
C GLU A 182 19.03 -16.13 8.49
N GLY A 183 19.00 -14.87 8.94
CA GLY A 183 17.76 -14.13 9.21
C GLY A 183 17.90 -12.64 8.94
N TYR A 184 17.12 -11.84 9.65
CA TYR A 184 17.03 -10.41 9.46
C TYR A 184 17.19 -9.65 10.77
N LEU A 185 17.68 -8.42 10.71
CA LEU A 185 17.74 -7.47 11.83
C LEU A 185 16.77 -6.32 11.58
N ALA A 186 15.93 -6.02 12.56
CA ALA A 186 15.15 -4.80 12.63
C ALA A 186 16.05 -3.59 12.91
N PRO A 187 15.60 -2.35 12.58
CA PRO A 187 16.31 -1.14 12.99
C PRO A 187 16.46 -1.06 14.52
N ALA A 188 17.53 -0.39 14.97
CA ALA A 188 17.77 -0.20 16.39
C ALA A 188 16.60 0.56 17.05
N GLY A 189 16.10 0.04 18.17
CA GLY A 189 14.97 0.60 18.91
C GLY A 189 13.60 0.14 18.42
N CYS A 190 13.55 -0.83 17.51
CA CYS A 190 12.32 -1.49 17.08
C CYS A 190 12.29 -2.93 17.59
N ASP A 191 11.21 -3.29 18.30
CA ASP A 191 11.01 -4.61 18.91
C ASP A 191 10.22 -5.52 17.96
N TYR A 192 10.80 -5.80 16.78
CA TYR A 192 10.25 -6.66 15.74
C TYR A 192 11.19 -7.79 15.37
N GLU A 193 10.63 -8.95 15.08
CA GLU A 193 11.33 -10.09 14.51
C GLU A 193 10.73 -10.47 13.16
N LEU A 194 11.55 -10.57 12.11
CA LEU A 194 11.15 -11.03 10.79
C LEU A 194 11.67 -12.43 10.53
N SER A 195 10.75 -13.32 10.17
CA SER A 195 11.05 -14.70 9.74
C SER A 195 10.55 -14.92 8.32
N GLU A 196 11.37 -15.53 7.48
CA GLU A 196 10.97 -16.05 6.18
C GLU A 196 10.37 -17.45 6.33
N THR A 197 9.30 -17.75 5.59
CA THR A 197 8.61 -19.04 5.58
C THR A 197 8.51 -19.58 4.15
N GLU A 198 8.05 -20.82 3.98
CA GLU A 198 7.78 -21.38 2.64
C GLU A 198 6.72 -20.57 1.85
N ASN A 199 5.87 -19.81 2.53
CA ASN A 199 4.74 -19.10 1.93
C ASN A 199 4.91 -17.57 1.88
N GLY A 200 6.02 -17.03 2.38
CA GLY A 200 6.28 -15.60 2.49
C GLY A 200 6.95 -15.22 3.80
N TYR A 201 6.42 -14.23 4.51
CA TYR A 201 7.06 -13.65 5.70
C TYR A 201 6.13 -13.63 6.91
N VAL A 202 6.71 -13.66 8.09
CA VAL A 202 6.03 -13.41 9.36
C VAL A 202 6.79 -12.34 10.13
N VAL A 203 6.10 -11.27 10.52
CA VAL A 203 6.60 -10.29 11.49
C VAL A 203 5.97 -10.59 12.84
N GLU A 204 6.79 -10.75 13.86
CA GLU A 204 6.36 -10.81 15.25
C GLU A 204 6.65 -9.46 15.92
N ILE A 205 5.63 -8.86 16.55
CA ILE A 205 5.73 -7.63 17.33
C ILE A 205 5.97 -8.05 18.77
N LEU A 206 7.20 -7.88 19.27
CA LEU A 206 7.62 -8.45 20.54
C LEU A 206 6.95 -7.79 21.75
N ASP A 207 6.49 -6.54 21.63
CA ASP A 207 5.86 -5.77 22.69
C ASP A 207 4.50 -6.35 23.10
N ASP A 208 3.70 -6.81 22.15
CA ASP A 208 2.35 -7.33 22.41
C ASP A 208 2.18 -8.81 22.02
N GLY A 209 3.20 -9.40 21.39
CA GLY A 209 3.23 -10.78 20.93
C GLY A 209 2.31 -11.05 19.75
N SER A 210 1.88 -10.02 19.03
CA SER A 210 1.10 -10.17 17.80
C SER A 210 1.97 -10.60 16.62
N ARG A 211 1.36 -11.28 15.66
CA ARG A 211 2.01 -11.83 14.47
C ARG A 211 1.28 -11.39 13.21
N HIS A 212 2.01 -10.86 12.27
CA HIS A 212 1.51 -10.44 10.96
C HIS A 212 2.09 -11.38 9.90
N GLU A 213 1.22 -12.10 9.21
CA GLU A 213 1.61 -13.08 8.18
C GLU A 213 1.39 -12.52 6.79
N PHE A 214 2.42 -12.60 5.97
CA PHE A 214 2.43 -12.13 4.59
C PHE A 214 2.69 -13.30 3.64
N ASP A 215 2.02 -13.29 2.49
CA ASP A 215 2.29 -14.29 1.45
C ASP A 215 3.56 -13.96 0.64
N SER A 216 3.87 -14.82 -0.32
CA SER A 216 5.02 -14.64 -1.21
C SER A 216 4.93 -13.40 -2.12
N PHE A 217 3.75 -12.79 -2.25
CA PHE A 217 3.58 -11.50 -2.92
C PHE A 217 3.77 -10.30 -1.98
N GLY A 218 4.05 -10.56 -0.71
CA GLY A 218 4.15 -9.52 0.32
C GLY A 218 2.81 -8.97 0.79
N LEU A 219 1.68 -9.61 0.48
CA LEU A 219 0.36 -9.19 0.94
C LEU A 219 0.05 -9.74 2.33
N LEU A 220 -0.48 -8.90 3.21
CA LEU A 220 -0.93 -9.31 4.54
C LEU A 220 -2.06 -10.35 4.41
N ARG A 221 -1.88 -11.53 4.97
CA ARG A 221 -2.86 -12.63 4.94
C ARG A 221 -3.57 -12.82 6.25
N ALA A 222 -2.88 -12.58 7.35
CA ALA A 222 -3.48 -12.67 8.66
C ALA A 222 -2.76 -11.81 9.70
N VAL A 223 -3.51 -11.42 10.71
CA VAL A 223 -3.01 -10.85 11.96
C VAL A 223 -3.49 -11.74 13.09
N GLU A 224 -2.59 -12.19 13.95
CA GLU A 224 -2.87 -13.02 15.10
C GLU A 224 -2.38 -12.32 16.38
N ASP A 225 -3.22 -12.23 17.39
CA ASP A 225 -2.82 -11.69 18.68
C ASP A 225 -2.07 -12.74 19.54
N SER A 226 -1.49 -12.32 20.66
CA SER A 226 -0.77 -13.21 21.59
C SER A 226 -1.62 -14.32 22.22
N CYS A 227 -2.95 -14.27 22.08
CA CYS A 227 -3.88 -15.29 22.53
C CYS A 227 -4.29 -16.29 21.43
N GLY A 228 -3.80 -16.10 20.19
CA GLY A 228 -4.14 -16.91 19.03
C GLY A 228 -5.45 -16.50 18.35
N ASN A 229 -6.00 -15.33 18.66
CA ASN A 229 -7.14 -14.78 17.93
C ASN A 229 -6.68 -14.27 16.56
N ARG A 230 -7.21 -14.88 15.50
CA ARG A 230 -6.74 -14.68 14.13
C ARG A 230 -7.75 -13.93 13.27
N THR A 231 -7.32 -12.82 12.67
CA THR A 231 -8.04 -12.10 11.63
C THR A 231 -7.44 -12.48 10.28
N GLU A 232 -8.27 -12.86 9.31
CA GLU A 232 -7.83 -13.33 8.00
C GLU A 232 -8.25 -12.37 6.89
N LEU A 233 -7.39 -12.22 5.88
CA LEU A 233 -7.61 -11.36 4.72
C LEU A 233 -7.69 -12.20 3.44
N ALA A 234 -8.72 -11.98 2.64
CA ALA A 234 -8.90 -12.61 1.34
C ALA A 234 -8.79 -11.59 0.20
N TYR A 235 -8.13 -12.01 -0.86
CA TYR A 235 -7.88 -11.18 -2.05
C TYR A 235 -8.51 -11.83 -3.29
N ASP A 236 -8.80 -11.02 -4.30
CA ASP A 236 -9.24 -11.49 -5.59
C ASP A 236 -8.05 -11.95 -6.48
N VAL A 237 -8.33 -12.31 -7.73
CA VAL A 237 -7.32 -12.81 -8.68
C VAL A 237 -6.32 -11.73 -9.10
N ASP A 238 -6.68 -10.46 -8.99
CA ASP A 238 -5.85 -9.30 -9.28
C ASP A 238 -5.14 -8.78 -8.02
N LEU A 239 -5.22 -9.55 -6.93
CA LEU A 239 -4.59 -9.30 -5.63
C LEU A 239 -5.13 -8.03 -4.92
N TYR A 240 -6.38 -7.65 -5.16
CA TYR A 240 -7.07 -6.63 -4.38
C TYR A 240 -7.78 -7.24 -3.18
N LEU A 241 -7.74 -6.54 -2.03
CA LEU A 241 -8.42 -6.98 -0.81
C LEU A 241 -9.93 -7.06 -1.06
N LYS A 242 -10.53 -8.21 -0.76
CA LYS A 242 -11.94 -8.52 -0.99
C LYS A 242 -12.75 -8.65 0.28
N SER A 243 -12.18 -9.30 1.28
CA SER A 243 -12.84 -9.45 2.57
C SER A 243 -11.85 -9.62 3.71
N ILE A 244 -12.33 -9.31 4.91
CA ILE A 244 -11.63 -9.50 6.18
C ILE A 244 -12.55 -10.35 7.06
N THR A 245 -12.02 -11.43 7.63
CA THR A 245 -12.76 -12.32 8.54
C THR A 245 -12.15 -12.21 9.93
N THR A 246 -12.94 -11.86 10.91
CA THR A 246 -12.50 -11.72 12.30
C THR A 246 -12.38 -13.07 13.03
N PRO A 247 -11.76 -13.14 14.21
CA PRO A 247 -11.62 -14.39 14.98
C PRO A 247 -12.94 -15.09 15.28
N SER A 248 -14.05 -14.35 15.43
CA SER A 248 -15.39 -14.95 15.60
C SER A 248 -16.07 -15.39 14.30
N GLY A 249 -15.41 -15.23 13.15
CA GLY A 249 -15.94 -15.58 11.83
C GLY A 249 -16.86 -14.52 11.22
N LYS A 250 -16.86 -13.30 11.72
CA LYS A 250 -17.60 -12.18 11.12
C LYS A 250 -16.87 -11.67 9.89
N GLU A 251 -17.59 -11.55 8.77
CA GLU A 251 -17.01 -11.14 7.49
C GLU A 251 -17.34 -9.68 7.17
N PHE A 252 -16.30 -8.91 6.86
CA PHE A 252 -16.37 -7.57 6.26
C PHE A 252 -16.07 -7.69 4.77
N ARG A 253 -16.91 -7.10 3.92
CA ARG A 253 -16.74 -7.15 2.48
C ARG A 253 -16.28 -5.81 1.94
N ILE A 254 -15.23 -5.85 1.14
CA ILE A 254 -14.59 -4.69 0.54
C ILE A 254 -15.13 -4.51 -0.88
N ALA A 255 -15.51 -3.28 -1.23
CA ALA A 255 -15.79 -2.88 -2.61
C ALA A 255 -14.84 -1.76 -3.02
N LEU A 256 -14.40 -1.80 -4.28
CA LEU A 256 -13.50 -0.81 -4.87
C LEU A 256 -14.25 0.01 -5.93
N ASP A 257 -13.73 1.22 -6.20
CA ASP A 257 -14.17 2.05 -7.31
C ASP A 257 -13.46 1.67 -8.64
N GLU A 258 -13.77 2.38 -9.72
CA GLU A 258 -13.17 2.16 -11.04
C GLU A 258 -11.66 2.41 -11.10
N LYS A 259 -11.10 3.12 -10.10
CA LYS A 259 -9.66 3.36 -9.93
C LYS A 259 -9.01 2.41 -8.92
N ASN A 260 -9.72 1.35 -8.52
CA ASN A 260 -9.29 0.37 -7.52
C ASN A 260 -9.03 0.94 -6.11
N ARG A 261 -9.70 2.06 -5.75
CA ARG A 261 -9.68 2.59 -4.40
C ARG A 261 -10.88 2.06 -3.60
N LEU A 262 -10.75 2.01 -2.28
CA LEU A 262 -11.84 1.64 -1.39
C LEU A 262 -13.07 2.53 -1.62
N SER A 263 -14.19 1.97 -2.02
CA SER A 263 -15.46 2.69 -2.18
C SER A 263 -16.42 2.40 -1.04
N SER A 264 -16.42 1.18 -0.51
CA SER A 264 -17.21 0.83 0.67
C SER A 264 -16.69 -0.40 1.38
N ILE A 265 -17.02 -0.51 2.68
CA ILE A 265 -16.84 -1.71 3.50
C ILE A 265 -18.20 -2.06 4.07
N THR A 266 -18.72 -3.24 3.72
CA THR A 266 -19.97 -3.76 4.28
C THR A 266 -19.66 -4.56 5.55
N LEU A 267 -20.30 -4.18 6.66
CA LEU A 267 -20.19 -4.83 7.96
C LEU A 267 -21.01 -6.13 8.00
N PRO A 268 -20.75 -7.03 8.97
CA PRO A 268 -21.46 -8.31 9.11
C PRO A 268 -22.99 -8.18 9.28
N ASP A 269 -23.46 -7.04 9.82
CA ASP A 269 -24.89 -6.72 10.01
C ASP A 269 -25.56 -6.12 8.77
N GLY A 270 -24.81 -5.90 7.69
CA GLY A 270 -25.29 -5.33 6.44
C GLY A 270 -25.22 -3.80 6.36
N HIS A 271 -24.90 -3.10 7.44
CA HIS A 271 -24.55 -1.68 7.37
C HIS A 271 -23.19 -1.50 6.70
N GLY A 272 -22.79 -0.28 6.40
CA GLY A 272 -21.51 -0.06 5.75
C GLY A 272 -20.91 1.30 5.98
N VAL A 273 -19.61 1.37 5.75
CA VAL A 273 -18.86 2.61 5.60
C VAL A 273 -18.70 2.90 4.11
N THR A 274 -18.87 4.15 3.70
CA THR A 274 -18.64 4.56 2.30
C THR A 274 -17.60 5.67 2.20
N TYR A 275 -16.77 5.59 1.16
CA TYR A 275 -15.69 6.51 0.88
C TYR A 275 -15.94 7.18 -0.47
N THR A 276 -15.81 8.51 -0.51
CA THR A 276 -15.94 9.26 -1.74
C THR A 276 -14.72 10.18 -1.95
N TYR A 277 -14.39 10.37 -3.20
CA TYR A 277 -13.18 11.08 -3.59
C TYR A 277 -13.52 12.33 -4.40
N ASP A 278 -12.65 13.36 -4.30
CA ASP A 278 -12.75 14.53 -5.17
C ASP A 278 -12.16 14.25 -6.57
N GLU A 279 -12.23 15.23 -7.46
CA GLU A 279 -11.71 15.10 -8.83
C GLU A 279 -10.19 14.92 -8.88
N ALA A 280 -9.47 15.43 -7.86
CA ALA A 280 -8.03 15.28 -7.71
C ALA A 280 -7.61 13.92 -7.15
N GLY A 281 -8.57 13.11 -6.67
CA GLY A 281 -8.30 11.78 -6.10
C GLY A 281 -8.13 11.74 -4.59
N ASN A 282 -8.34 12.84 -3.89
CA ASN A 282 -8.27 12.86 -2.44
C ASN A 282 -9.56 12.28 -1.82
N LEU A 283 -9.43 11.64 -0.66
CA LEU A 283 -10.58 11.18 0.13
C LEU A 283 -11.38 12.40 0.63
N ALA A 284 -12.51 12.68 0.00
CA ALA A 284 -13.30 13.88 0.28
C ALA A 284 -14.28 13.68 1.43
N GLN A 285 -14.92 12.50 1.50
CA GLN A 285 -15.94 12.23 2.54
C GLN A 285 -15.89 10.76 2.94
N VAL A 286 -16.22 10.53 4.21
CA VAL A 286 -16.50 9.20 4.76
C VAL A 286 -17.85 9.24 5.44
N THR A 287 -18.72 8.30 5.07
CA THR A 287 -20.02 8.11 5.73
C THR A 287 -19.94 6.87 6.59
N ASN A 288 -20.17 7.00 7.88
CA ASN A 288 -20.16 5.90 8.84
C ASN A 288 -21.46 5.06 8.75
N PRO A 289 -21.55 3.88 9.42
CA PRO A 289 -22.70 3.01 9.38
C PRO A 289 -23.99 3.65 9.91
N ALA A 290 -23.91 4.70 10.72
CA ALA A 290 -25.06 5.45 11.24
C ALA A 290 -25.52 6.58 10.32
N GLY A 291 -24.82 6.83 9.21
CA GLY A 291 -25.10 7.89 8.25
C GLY A 291 -24.43 9.23 8.57
N GLY A 292 -23.60 9.30 9.60
CA GLY A 292 -22.78 10.48 9.90
C GLY A 292 -21.72 10.70 8.81
N VAL A 293 -21.47 11.94 8.39
CA VAL A 293 -20.57 12.29 7.29
C VAL A 293 -19.43 13.17 7.77
N VAL A 294 -18.22 12.66 7.71
CA VAL A 294 -16.97 13.40 7.92
C VAL A 294 -16.44 13.90 6.58
N ARG A 295 -15.89 15.13 6.53
CA ARG A 295 -15.39 15.75 5.29
C ARG A 295 -13.98 16.26 5.45
N TYR A 296 -13.20 16.15 4.37
CA TYR A 296 -11.81 16.57 4.30
C TYR A 296 -11.61 17.56 3.16
N VAL A 297 -10.68 18.50 3.35
CA VAL A 297 -10.30 19.51 2.35
C VAL A 297 -8.77 19.50 2.23
N TYR A 298 -8.28 19.61 1.00
CA TYR A 298 -6.87 19.51 0.70
C TYR A 298 -6.39 20.70 -0.13
N ASP A 299 -5.10 20.93 -0.13
CA ASP A 299 -4.43 21.83 -1.07
C ASP A 299 -4.05 21.11 -2.38
N ASP A 300 -3.48 21.87 -3.32
CA ASP A 300 -3.05 21.35 -4.63
C ASP A 300 -1.92 20.30 -4.54
N SER A 301 -1.30 20.14 -3.37
CA SER A 301 -0.29 19.11 -3.08
C SER A 301 -0.86 17.92 -2.30
N HIS A 302 -2.19 17.76 -2.28
CA HIS A 302 -2.92 16.71 -1.58
C HIS A 302 -2.78 16.73 -0.05
N ARG A 303 -2.29 17.84 0.55
CA ARG A 303 -2.13 17.98 1.98
C ARG A 303 -3.41 18.47 2.61
N MET A 304 -3.87 17.81 3.69
CA MET A 304 -5.12 18.15 4.37
C MET A 304 -5.05 19.51 5.03
N THR A 305 -5.84 20.45 4.54
CA THR A 305 -5.94 21.80 5.10
C THR A 305 -7.07 21.96 6.11
N ALA A 306 -8.10 21.11 6.04
CA ALA A 306 -9.16 21.08 7.04
C ALA A 306 -9.89 19.74 7.07
N TRP A 307 -10.47 19.40 8.24
CA TRP A 307 -11.50 18.39 8.31
C TRP A 307 -12.68 18.83 9.19
N TYR A 308 -13.84 18.28 8.89
CA TYR A 308 -15.12 18.64 9.53
C TYR A 308 -15.75 17.38 10.08
N ASP A 309 -16.26 17.47 11.32
CA ASP A 309 -17.01 16.40 11.96
C ASP A 309 -18.39 16.17 11.33
N GLU A 310 -19.11 15.17 11.81
CA GLU A 310 -20.46 14.82 11.35
C GLU A 310 -21.49 15.93 11.54
N ASN A 311 -21.25 16.88 12.42
CA ASN A 311 -22.10 18.04 12.66
C ASN A 311 -21.72 19.24 11.76
N GLY A 312 -20.67 19.09 10.95
CA GLY A 312 -20.15 20.14 10.08
C GLY A 312 -19.26 21.16 10.80
N HIS A 313 -18.83 20.88 12.03
CA HIS A 313 -17.85 21.73 12.72
C HIS A 313 -16.45 21.45 12.19
N ARG A 314 -15.71 22.51 11.91
CA ARG A 314 -14.31 22.38 11.54
C ARG A 314 -13.48 22.04 12.78
N VAL A 315 -12.91 20.83 12.78
CA VAL A 315 -12.10 20.30 13.89
C VAL A 315 -10.63 20.70 13.75
N VAL A 316 -10.11 20.70 12.52
CA VAL A 316 -8.72 21.03 12.22
C VAL A 316 -8.66 22.05 11.09
N ALA A 317 -7.66 22.95 11.17
CA ALA A 317 -7.22 23.81 10.09
C ALA A 317 -5.69 23.83 10.07
N ASN A 318 -5.09 23.38 8.98
CA ASN A 318 -3.64 23.28 8.79
C ASN A 318 -3.16 24.28 7.74
N GLU A 319 -2.00 24.86 8.01
CA GLU A 319 -1.19 25.59 7.03
C GLU A 319 0.19 24.90 6.92
N TYR A 320 0.75 24.82 5.73
CA TYR A 320 2.00 24.12 5.47
C TYR A 320 3.07 25.06 4.94
N ASP A 321 4.29 24.89 5.41
CA ASP A 321 5.45 25.58 4.85
C ASP A 321 5.93 24.97 3.52
N GLY A 322 7.00 25.56 2.93
CA GLY A 322 7.56 25.10 1.66
C GLY A 322 8.16 23.68 1.69
N GLU A 323 8.39 23.14 2.90
CA GLU A 323 8.89 21.77 3.14
C GLU A 323 7.77 20.78 3.51
N GLY A 324 6.51 21.23 3.45
CA GLY A 324 5.32 20.42 3.79
C GLY A 324 5.18 20.12 5.28
N ARG A 325 5.78 20.94 6.15
CA ARG A 325 5.60 20.86 7.60
C ARG A 325 4.42 21.73 8.02
N VAL A 326 3.62 21.25 8.97
CA VAL A 326 2.57 22.05 9.61
C VAL A 326 3.18 23.14 10.48
#